data_fd4d2ac7cddd922e256445759b92ff1d
#
_entry.id   fd4d2ac7cddd922e256445759b92ff1d
#
_cell.length_a   1.000
_cell.length_b   1.000
_cell.length_c   1.000
_cell.angle_alpha   90.00
_cell.angle_beta   90.00
_cell.angle_gamma   90.00
#
_symmetry.space_group_name_H-M   'P 1'
#
loop_
_entity.id
_entity.type
_entity.pdbx_description
1 polymer ?
#
loop_
_entity_poly.entity_id
_entity_poly.type
_entity_poly.pdbx_seq_one_letter_code
_entity_poly.pdbx_strand_id
1 'polypeptide(L)'
;DRSVSRGLGDVYKRQVLGIIKRPDNTFLITQRVLTKAWAPGHWEVSGGACQAGETSFQAVCREVLEETGVDVSHADGGFEFSYRRDNPEEKDNYFVDIYKFNMDITEADIHLQTEETAGFRFATAEEIKAIADRGEFLHYDSIRKVFE
;
A
#
# COMPACT_ATOMS: atom_id res chain seq x y z
N ASP A 1 3.97 8.22 14.83
CA ASP A 1 5.37 7.99 14.82
C ASP A 1 5.80 7.09 15.97
N ARG A 2 7.01 6.67 15.93
CA ARG A 2 7.52 5.67 16.87
C ARG A 2 7.55 6.14 18.30
N SER A 3 7.64 7.41 18.49
CA SER A 3 7.67 7.94 19.84
C SER A 3 6.44 7.58 20.64
N VAL A 4 5.33 7.36 19.98
CA VAL A 4 4.08 6.97 20.65
C VAL A 4 4.13 5.59 21.24
N SER A 5 5.05 4.79 20.83
CA SER A 5 5.07 3.38 21.23
C SER A 5 5.82 3.15 22.53
N ARG A 6 6.45 4.15 23.08
CA ARG A 6 7.32 3.94 24.24
C ARG A 6 6.55 3.72 25.52
N GLY A 7 6.64 2.51 26.05
CA GLY A 7 6.30 2.21 27.41
C GLY A 7 4.88 2.52 27.84
N LEU A 8 3.99 2.67 26.92
CA LEU A 8 2.63 3.09 27.23
C LEU A 8 1.61 1.95 27.17
N GLY A 9 2.05 0.72 27.11
CA GLY A 9 1.14 -0.40 27.08
C GLY A 9 0.53 -0.63 25.71
N ASP A 10 -0.38 0.22 25.29
CA ASP A 10 -0.98 0.10 23.97
C ASP A 10 -0.11 0.78 22.94
N VAL A 11 0.53 -0.01 22.11
CA VAL A 11 1.45 0.46 21.12
C VAL A 11 0.80 0.36 19.75
N TYR A 12 0.68 1.48 19.07
CA TYR A 12 0.25 1.49 17.68
C TYR A 12 1.47 1.45 16.78
N LYS A 13 1.51 0.45 15.93
CA LYS A 13 2.49 0.36 14.87
C LYS A 13 2.04 1.24 13.72
N ARG A 14 2.99 1.70 12.92
CA ARG A 14 2.68 2.51 11.75
C ARG A 14 2.96 1.71 10.49
N GLN A 15 1.98 1.72 9.60
CA GLN A 15 2.12 1.16 8.26
C GLN A 15 1.89 2.24 7.23
N VAL A 16 2.35 1.99 6.02
CA VAL A 16 2.17 2.92 4.91
C VAL A 16 1.64 2.15 3.71
N LEU A 17 0.81 2.81 2.92
CA LEU A 17 0.39 2.31 1.61
C LEU A 17 0.66 3.41 0.59
N GLY A 18 1.23 3.02 -0.55
CA GLY A 18 1.54 3.94 -1.63
C GLY A 18 0.83 3.56 -2.90
N ILE A 19 0.03 4.48 -3.40
CA ILE A 19 -0.74 4.28 -4.63
C ILE A 19 -0.13 5.14 -5.72
N ILE A 20 0.13 4.56 -6.88
CA ILE A 20 0.60 5.31 -8.04
C ILE A 20 -0.56 5.47 -9.01
N LYS A 21 -0.90 6.72 -9.30
CA LYS A 21 -1.94 7.08 -10.26
C LYS A 21 -1.29 7.60 -11.54
N ARG A 22 -1.71 7.06 -12.67
CA ARG A 22 -1.23 7.48 -13.97
C ARG A 22 -2.12 8.58 -14.55
N PRO A 23 -1.63 9.33 -15.56
CA PRO A 23 -2.43 10.39 -16.18
C PRO A 23 -3.74 9.92 -16.78
N ASP A 24 -3.84 8.64 -17.18
CA ASP A 24 -5.06 8.07 -17.74
C ASP A 24 -6.05 7.59 -16.68
N ASN A 25 -5.83 7.96 -15.42
CA ASN A 25 -6.67 7.59 -14.28
C ASN A 25 -6.67 6.09 -13.99
N THR A 26 -5.58 5.42 -14.31
CA THR A 26 -5.35 4.04 -13.85
C THR A 26 -4.38 4.05 -12.67
N PHE A 27 -4.46 2.99 -11.87
CA PHE A 27 -3.67 2.84 -10.65
C PHE A 27 -2.88 1.54 -10.71
N LEU A 28 -1.65 1.59 -10.23
CA LEU A 28 -0.82 0.38 -10.15
C LEU A 28 -1.30 -0.47 -8.99
N ILE A 29 -1.70 -1.70 -9.30
CA ILE A 29 -2.03 -2.69 -8.27
C ILE A 29 -1.20 -3.95 -8.51
N THR A 30 -0.92 -4.67 -7.43
CA THR A 30 -0.09 -5.86 -7.47
C THR A 30 -0.88 -7.05 -6.91
N GLN A 31 -0.50 -8.25 -7.35
CA GLN A 31 -1.18 -9.47 -6.93
C GLN A 31 -0.25 -10.32 -6.08
N ARG A 32 -0.74 -10.75 -4.92
CA ARG A 32 0.01 -11.61 -4.02
C ARG A 32 0.20 -13.00 -4.64
N VAL A 33 1.36 -13.61 -4.43
CA VAL A 33 1.61 -14.96 -4.93
C VAL A 33 0.66 -15.96 -4.26
N LEU A 34 0.35 -17.04 -4.97
CA LEU A 34 -0.60 -18.05 -4.49
C LEU A 34 -0.06 -18.85 -3.31
N THR A 35 1.24 -18.81 -3.08
CA THR A 35 1.88 -19.54 -1.98
C THR A 35 1.84 -18.77 -0.66
N LYS A 36 1.34 -17.54 -0.64
CA LYS A 36 1.18 -16.79 0.60
C LYS A 36 0.22 -17.48 1.53
N ALA A 37 0.56 -17.51 2.82
CA ALA A 37 -0.30 -18.10 3.83
C ALA A 37 -1.57 -17.28 4.05
N TRP A 38 -1.45 -15.95 3.91
CA TRP A 38 -2.59 -15.05 4.08
C TRP A 38 -2.93 -14.38 2.76
N ALA A 39 -4.22 -14.40 2.44
CA ALA A 39 -4.78 -13.75 1.25
C ALA A 39 -4.02 -14.09 -0.05
N PRO A 40 -3.80 -15.37 -0.37
CA PRO A 40 -3.12 -15.73 -1.62
C PRO A 40 -3.92 -15.26 -2.82
N GLY A 41 -3.23 -14.73 -3.84
CA GLY A 41 -3.86 -14.30 -5.08
C GLY A 41 -4.65 -13.01 -5.01
N HIS A 42 -4.77 -12.40 -3.83
CA HIS A 42 -5.50 -11.15 -3.69
C HIS A 42 -4.69 -9.99 -4.29
N TRP A 43 -5.41 -8.96 -4.69
CA TRP A 43 -4.82 -7.72 -5.20
C TRP A 43 -4.69 -6.68 -4.12
N GLU A 44 -3.69 -5.83 -4.23
CA GLU A 44 -3.42 -4.82 -3.21
C GLU A 44 -2.62 -3.67 -3.80
N VAL A 45 -2.46 -2.60 -3.03
CA VAL A 45 -1.50 -1.56 -3.32
C VAL A 45 -0.23 -1.82 -2.51
N SER A 46 0.88 -1.22 -2.94
CA SER A 46 2.17 -1.44 -2.27
C SER A 46 2.19 -0.81 -0.89
N GLY A 47 2.84 -1.48 0.04
CA GLY A 47 3.00 -0.93 1.38
C GLY A 47 3.64 -1.91 2.33
N GLY A 48 3.77 -1.46 3.57
CA GLY A 48 4.37 -2.25 4.62
C GLY A 48 4.60 -1.44 5.88
N ALA A 49 5.36 -2.01 6.80
CA ALA A 49 5.59 -1.40 8.11
C ALA A 49 6.71 -0.37 8.05
N CYS A 50 6.53 0.72 8.80
CA CYS A 50 7.62 1.65 9.04
C CYS A 50 8.66 0.97 9.93
N GLN A 51 9.92 1.17 9.59
CA GLN A 51 11.03 0.66 10.39
C GLN A 51 11.47 1.73 11.39
N ALA A 52 12.14 1.29 12.44
CA ALA A 52 12.66 2.22 13.45
C ALA A 52 13.57 3.25 12.78
N GLY A 53 13.34 4.51 13.10
CA GLY A 53 14.12 5.60 12.52
C GLY A 53 13.62 6.15 11.20
N GLU A 54 12.67 5.46 10.56
CA GLU A 54 12.10 5.95 9.31
C GLU A 54 10.95 6.91 9.56
N THR A 55 10.86 7.96 8.74
CA THR A 55 9.62 8.71 8.65
C THR A 55 8.62 7.90 7.83
N SER A 56 7.35 8.26 7.93
CA SER A 56 6.29 7.65 7.13
C SER A 56 6.59 7.78 5.64
N PHE A 57 7.03 8.95 5.18
CA PHE A 57 7.36 9.18 3.78
C PHE A 57 8.54 8.30 3.33
N GLN A 58 9.57 8.20 4.15
CA GLN A 58 10.71 7.33 3.84
C GLN A 58 10.26 5.87 3.70
N ALA A 59 9.37 5.43 4.60
CA ALA A 59 8.87 4.07 4.58
C ALA A 59 8.08 3.77 3.30
N VAL A 60 7.19 4.68 2.89
CA VAL A 60 6.40 4.43 1.67
C VAL A 60 7.28 4.43 0.44
N CYS A 61 8.28 5.32 0.37
CA CYS A 61 9.20 5.32 -0.76
C CYS A 61 9.98 4.01 -0.83
N ARG A 62 10.45 3.52 0.29
CA ARG A 62 11.20 2.25 0.37
C ARG A 62 10.33 1.08 -0.04
N GLU A 63 9.11 0.99 0.50
CA GLU A 63 8.22 -0.14 0.21
C GLU A 63 7.82 -0.18 -1.26
N VAL A 64 7.46 0.96 -1.83
CA VAL A 64 7.08 1.00 -3.25
C VAL A 64 8.26 0.62 -4.14
N LEU A 65 9.45 1.11 -3.81
CA LEU A 65 10.66 0.79 -4.57
C LEU A 65 10.99 -0.70 -4.48
N GLU A 66 10.93 -1.27 -3.29
CA GLU A 66 11.22 -2.70 -3.10
C GLU A 66 10.23 -3.59 -3.83
N GLU A 67 8.95 -3.26 -3.79
CA GLU A 67 7.92 -4.12 -4.36
C GLU A 67 7.74 -3.95 -5.87
N THR A 68 7.90 -2.73 -6.37
CA THR A 68 7.57 -2.43 -7.77
C THR A 68 8.74 -1.91 -8.59
N GLY A 69 9.83 -1.55 -7.95
CA GLY A 69 10.97 -0.94 -8.65
C GLY A 69 10.79 0.53 -8.99
N VAL A 70 9.69 1.14 -8.57
CA VAL A 70 9.41 2.55 -8.92
C VAL A 70 9.87 3.46 -7.79
N ASP A 71 10.65 4.48 -8.15
CA ASP A 71 11.10 5.51 -7.22
C ASP A 71 10.07 6.64 -7.20
N VAL A 72 9.32 6.76 -6.12
CA VAL A 72 8.28 7.79 -5.97
C VAL A 72 8.76 9.00 -5.18
N SER A 73 10.03 9.05 -4.81
CA SER A 73 10.53 10.08 -3.88
C SER A 73 10.43 11.51 -4.41
N HIS A 74 10.36 11.67 -5.73
CA HIS A 74 10.26 12.99 -6.36
C HIS A 74 8.96 13.17 -7.14
N ALA A 75 8.01 12.26 -6.96
CA ALA A 75 6.74 12.31 -7.67
C ALA A 75 5.83 13.41 -7.11
N ASP A 76 4.93 13.90 -7.95
CA ASP A 76 3.86 14.79 -7.50
C ASP A 76 2.91 14.00 -6.61
N GLY A 77 2.24 14.71 -5.70
CA GLY A 77 1.36 14.07 -4.74
C GLY A 77 2.04 13.84 -3.41
N GLY A 78 1.53 12.92 -2.65
CA GLY A 78 2.08 12.62 -1.33
C GLY A 78 1.01 12.14 -0.38
N PHE A 79 1.11 12.55 0.87
CA PHE A 79 0.21 12.12 1.93
C PHE A 79 -1.24 12.54 1.64
N GLU A 80 -2.16 11.59 1.77
CA GLU A 80 -3.59 11.83 1.57
C GLU A 80 -4.35 11.81 2.88
N PHE A 81 -4.28 10.71 3.61
CA PHE A 81 -4.96 10.59 4.90
C PHE A 81 -4.39 9.40 5.67
N SER A 82 -4.77 9.32 6.95
CA SER A 82 -4.46 8.16 7.79
C SER A 82 -5.74 7.54 8.31
N TYR A 83 -5.69 6.25 8.58
CA TYR A 83 -6.76 5.61 9.33
C TYR A 83 -6.15 4.68 10.38
N ARG A 84 -6.97 4.32 11.35
CA ARG A 84 -6.56 3.43 12.43
C ARG A 84 -7.20 2.07 12.21
N ARG A 85 -6.37 1.05 12.26
CA ARG A 85 -6.85 -0.33 12.20
C ARG A 85 -6.64 -0.96 13.55
N ASP A 86 -7.73 -1.36 14.20
CA ASP A 86 -7.68 -2.01 15.50
C ASP A 86 -7.96 -3.49 15.31
N ASN A 87 -7.12 -4.31 15.91
CA ASN A 87 -7.31 -5.76 15.92
C ASN A 87 -7.11 -6.25 17.36
N PRO A 88 -8.10 -6.04 18.23
CA PRO A 88 -7.94 -6.32 19.65
C PRO A 88 -7.68 -7.78 19.97
N GLU A 89 -8.20 -8.69 19.15
CA GLU A 89 -7.99 -10.12 19.38
C GLU A 89 -6.53 -10.53 19.22
N GLU A 90 -5.83 -9.89 18.29
CA GLU A 90 -4.42 -10.17 18.04
C GLU A 90 -3.53 -9.11 18.67
N LYS A 91 -4.11 -8.14 19.33
CA LYS A 91 -3.38 -7.01 19.94
C LYS A 91 -2.51 -6.28 18.92
N ASP A 92 -2.96 -6.26 17.66
CA ASP A 92 -2.27 -5.60 16.56
C ASP A 92 -3.03 -4.34 16.20
N ASN A 93 -2.49 -3.21 16.60
CA ASN A 93 -3.09 -1.92 16.35
C ASN A 93 -2.16 -1.12 15.45
N TYR A 94 -2.72 -0.56 14.38
CA TYR A 94 -1.94 0.15 13.37
C TYR A 94 -2.54 1.52 13.10
N PHE A 95 -1.65 2.48 12.87
CA PHE A 95 -1.97 3.65 12.06
C PHE A 95 -1.48 3.36 10.66
N VAL A 96 -2.33 3.60 9.67
CA VAL A 96 -1.98 3.37 8.27
C VAL A 96 -2.02 4.70 7.55
N ASP A 97 -0.87 5.12 7.04
CA ASP A 97 -0.74 6.37 6.28
C ASP A 97 -0.86 6.05 4.80
N ILE A 98 -1.74 6.77 4.12
CA ILE A 98 -2.03 6.56 2.69
C ILE A 98 -1.39 7.68 1.90
N TYR A 99 -0.60 7.29 0.89
CA TYR A 99 0.05 8.20 -0.04
C TYR A 99 -0.44 7.95 -1.45
N LYS A 100 -0.62 9.01 -2.22
CA LYS A 100 -0.96 8.90 -3.64
C LYS A 100 0.04 9.72 -4.45
N PHE A 101 0.72 9.06 -5.36
CA PHE A 101 1.74 9.66 -6.21
C PHE A 101 1.25 9.68 -7.64
N ASN A 102 1.40 10.82 -8.32
CA ASN A 102 1.01 10.97 -9.71
C ASN A 102 2.25 10.82 -10.58
N MET A 103 2.27 9.76 -11.39
CA MET A 103 3.43 9.46 -12.22
C MET A 103 2.98 8.86 -13.55
N ASP A 104 3.68 9.26 -14.60
CA ASP A 104 3.46 8.70 -15.93
C ASP A 104 4.43 7.53 -16.14
N ILE A 105 4.09 6.38 -15.55
CA ILE A 105 4.89 5.16 -15.67
C ILE A 105 4.26 4.20 -16.67
N THR A 106 5.10 3.29 -17.18
CA THR A 106 4.66 2.24 -18.09
C THR A 106 5.05 0.89 -17.52
N GLU A 107 4.65 -0.18 -18.19
CA GLU A 107 5.01 -1.54 -17.78
C GLU A 107 6.52 -1.73 -17.69
N ALA A 108 7.28 -1.03 -18.55
CA ALA A 108 8.73 -1.13 -18.57
C ALA A 108 9.38 -0.63 -17.27
N ASP A 109 8.68 0.22 -16.54
CA ASP A 109 9.21 0.78 -15.29
C ASP A 109 9.02 -0.14 -14.09
N ILE A 110 8.27 -1.23 -14.25
CA ILE A 110 7.90 -2.10 -13.14
C ILE A 110 8.87 -3.27 -13.04
N HIS A 111 9.45 -3.44 -11.85
CA HIS A 111 10.36 -4.55 -11.54
C HIS A 111 9.89 -5.17 -10.23
N LEU A 112 9.05 -6.19 -10.33
CA LEU A 112 8.40 -6.79 -9.17
C LEU A 112 9.36 -7.59 -8.29
N GLN A 113 9.06 -7.60 -7.00
CA GLN A 113 9.66 -8.52 -6.05
C GLN A 113 8.95 -9.87 -6.19
N THR A 114 9.52 -10.76 -7.00
CA THR A 114 8.81 -11.97 -7.46
C THR A 114 8.49 -12.98 -6.38
N GLU A 115 9.19 -12.93 -5.25
CA GLU A 115 8.91 -13.84 -4.13
C GLU A 115 7.59 -13.52 -3.44
N GLU A 116 7.16 -12.26 -3.52
CA GLU A 116 5.97 -11.77 -2.84
C GLU A 116 4.82 -11.53 -3.80
N THR A 117 5.14 -11.23 -5.06
CA THR A 117 4.19 -10.63 -6.00
C THR A 117 4.15 -11.45 -7.28
N ALA A 118 2.96 -11.97 -7.61
CA ALA A 118 2.75 -12.79 -8.80
C ALA A 118 2.62 -11.96 -10.07
N GLY A 119 2.14 -10.71 -9.95
CA GLY A 119 1.93 -9.88 -11.12
C GLY A 119 1.46 -8.48 -10.75
N PHE A 120 1.23 -7.69 -11.77
CA PHE A 120 0.70 -6.34 -11.59
C PHE A 120 -0.22 -5.97 -12.75
N ARG A 121 -1.02 -4.93 -12.54
CA ARG A 121 -1.77 -4.32 -13.63
C ARG A 121 -2.02 -2.86 -13.31
N PHE A 122 -2.31 -2.10 -14.36
CA PHE A 122 -2.83 -0.75 -14.22
C PHE A 122 -4.34 -0.84 -14.35
N ALA A 123 -5.06 -0.52 -13.29
CA ALA A 123 -6.51 -0.71 -13.23
C ALA A 123 -7.22 0.61 -12.98
N THR A 124 -8.39 0.77 -13.60
CA THR A 124 -9.25 1.93 -13.31
C THR A 124 -9.90 1.77 -11.94
N ALA A 125 -10.45 2.86 -11.42
CA ALA A 125 -11.17 2.81 -10.15
C ALA A 125 -12.33 1.81 -10.22
N GLU A 126 -13.02 1.73 -11.34
CA GLU A 126 -14.14 0.81 -11.54
C GLU A 126 -13.66 -0.65 -11.53
N GLU A 127 -12.52 -0.91 -12.15
CA GLU A 127 -11.95 -2.26 -12.16
C GLU A 127 -11.53 -2.69 -10.77
N ILE A 128 -10.94 -1.79 -10.01
CA ILE A 128 -10.54 -2.06 -8.63
C ILE A 128 -11.78 -2.35 -7.78
N LYS A 129 -12.83 -1.56 -7.96
CA LYS A 129 -14.08 -1.79 -7.23
C LYS A 129 -14.66 -3.17 -7.56
N ALA A 130 -14.61 -3.58 -8.82
CA ALA A 130 -15.09 -4.90 -9.21
C ALA A 130 -14.30 -6.02 -8.54
N ILE A 131 -12.98 -5.86 -8.43
CA ILE A 131 -12.14 -6.82 -7.70
C ILE A 131 -12.54 -6.86 -6.24
N ALA A 132 -12.76 -5.70 -5.64
CA ALA A 132 -13.18 -5.61 -4.25
C ALA A 132 -14.55 -6.23 -4.00
N ASP A 133 -15.47 -6.07 -4.94
CA ASP A 133 -16.82 -6.66 -4.84
C ASP A 133 -16.77 -8.18 -4.83
N ARG A 134 -15.71 -8.76 -5.41
CA ARG A 134 -15.49 -10.22 -5.35
C ARG A 134 -14.75 -10.64 -4.08
N GLY A 135 -14.42 -9.69 -3.22
CA GLY A 135 -13.66 -9.98 -1.99
C GLY A 135 -12.18 -10.24 -2.23
N GLU A 136 -11.62 -9.76 -3.33
CA GLU A 136 -10.25 -10.06 -3.74
C GLU A 136 -9.31 -8.87 -3.72
N PHE A 137 -9.74 -7.72 -3.22
CA PHE A 137 -8.89 -6.56 -3.09
C PHE A 137 -8.75 -6.19 -1.61
N LEU A 138 -7.49 -6.18 -1.13
CA LEU A 138 -7.23 -5.99 0.30
C LEU A 138 -7.46 -4.55 0.73
N HIS A 139 -8.13 -4.39 1.86
CA HIS A 139 -8.34 -3.12 2.57
C HIS A 139 -9.15 -2.09 1.78
N TYR A 140 -9.91 -2.52 0.79
CA TYR A 140 -10.60 -1.61 -0.12
C TYR A 140 -11.49 -0.60 0.63
N ASP A 141 -12.28 -1.05 1.58
CA ASP A 141 -13.21 -0.17 2.29
C ASP A 141 -12.50 0.94 3.05
N SER A 142 -11.28 0.67 3.52
CA SER A 142 -10.50 1.65 4.28
C SER A 142 -9.81 2.66 3.39
N ILE A 143 -9.51 2.29 2.14
CA ILE A 143 -8.68 3.13 1.28
C ILE A 143 -9.38 3.63 0.01
N ARG A 144 -10.65 3.27 -0.19
CA ARG A 144 -11.34 3.54 -1.46
C ARG A 144 -11.33 5.01 -1.89
N LYS A 145 -11.24 5.94 -0.94
CA LYS A 145 -11.20 7.36 -1.27
C LYS A 145 -10.00 7.74 -2.15
N VAL A 146 -8.93 6.98 -2.05
CA VAL A 146 -7.72 7.27 -2.82
C VAL A 146 -7.92 7.07 -4.31
N PHE A 147 -8.90 6.24 -4.68
CA PHE A 147 -9.20 5.94 -6.08
C PHE A 147 -10.25 6.89 -6.67
N GLU A 148 -10.74 7.82 -5.88
CA GLU A 148 -11.72 8.80 -6.35
C GLU A 148 -11.05 10.04 -6.96
#